data_9cb3449bf4b1827208b7c8839f50abcd
#
_entry.id   9cb3449bf4b1827208b7c8839f50abcd
#
_cell.length_a   1.000
_cell.length_b   1.000
_cell.length_c   1.000
_cell.angle_alpha   90.00
_cell.angle_beta   90.00
_cell.angle_gamma   90.00
#
_symmetry.space_group_name_H-M   'P 1'
#
loop_
_entity.id
_entity.type
_entity.pdbx_description
1 polymer ?
#
loop_
_entity_poly.entity_id
_entity_poly.type
_entity_poly.pdbx_seq_one_letter_code
_entity_poly.pdbx_strand_id
1 'polypeptide(L)'
;MIILEIIDNINKTLKDDLSLEIEKGSKLSIAAASFSIYAFDELKKELMDIDEFQFIFTSPAFLQKESQKEKREFYIPKNNMEKDLYGSEFEVKLRNELTQKAIAKECADWIKEKAIFKSNATGLNMQGFINVDETSYTQINNFTTVDLGCEKGNNAYYMINKFSKPFSENYLKLFDELWNNKSKLEEVTDKVIENISNVYNENSPSYLYFITLYNVFKEFLEDISEDDLPNEATGFKDSKIWNMLYNFQEDATLSIINKLEK
;
A
#
# COMPACT_ATOMS: atom_id res chain seq x y z
N MET A 1 20.46 -15.16 -24.77
CA MET A 1 20.99 -13.77 -24.81
C MET A 1 20.88 -13.25 -23.40
N ILE A 2 21.95 -12.78 -22.78
CA ILE A 2 21.91 -12.22 -21.41
C ILE A 2 21.18 -10.89 -21.53
N ILE A 3 20.02 -10.76 -20.91
CA ILE A 3 19.32 -9.49 -20.86
C ILE A 3 19.55 -8.89 -19.47
N LEU A 4 20.34 -7.82 -19.44
CA LEU A 4 20.37 -6.87 -18.36
C LEU A 4 19.62 -5.63 -18.87
N GLU A 5 18.50 -5.32 -18.27
CA GLU A 5 17.70 -4.15 -18.61
C GLU A 5 17.54 -3.27 -17.36
N ILE A 6 17.53 -1.96 -17.56
CA ILE A 6 17.32 -0.98 -16.50
C ILE A 6 15.96 -0.34 -16.73
N ILE A 7 15.12 -0.34 -15.71
CA ILE A 7 13.81 0.29 -15.68
C ILE A 7 13.91 1.53 -14.79
N ASP A 8 13.53 2.70 -15.31
CA ASP A 8 13.71 4.00 -14.65
C ASP A 8 12.42 4.63 -14.11
N ASN A 9 11.28 3.95 -14.31
CA ASN A 9 9.93 4.45 -13.97
C ASN A 9 9.61 5.84 -14.59
N ILE A 10 10.30 6.21 -15.67
CA ILE A 10 10.08 7.44 -16.43
C ILE A 10 9.76 7.11 -17.88
N ASN A 11 10.68 6.43 -18.56
CA ASN A 11 10.51 6.02 -19.96
C ASN A 11 9.81 4.67 -20.06
N LYS A 12 10.09 3.77 -19.11
CA LYS A 12 9.47 2.47 -18.94
C LYS A 12 9.18 2.26 -17.46
N THR A 13 7.93 1.96 -17.14
CA THR A 13 7.54 1.71 -15.76
C THR A 13 7.74 0.23 -15.39
N LEU A 14 7.94 -0.04 -14.10
CA LEU A 14 7.97 -1.40 -13.59
C LEU A 14 6.64 -2.10 -13.83
N LYS A 15 5.51 -1.37 -13.71
CA LYS A 15 4.18 -1.89 -14.02
C LYS A 15 4.10 -2.41 -15.45
N ASP A 16 4.51 -1.59 -16.42
CA ASP A 16 4.42 -1.97 -17.84
C ASP A 16 5.26 -3.21 -18.13
N ASP A 17 6.43 -3.31 -17.53
CA ASP A 17 7.30 -4.46 -17.70
C ASP A 17 6.75 -5.72 -17.03
N LEU A 18 6.27 -5.61 -15.78
CA LEU A 18 5.63 -6.72 -15.07
C LEU A 18 4.37 -7.21 -15.81
N SER A 19 3.55 -6.29 -16.36
CA SER A 19 2.36 -6.66 -17.14
C SER A 19 2.69 -7.44 -18.42
N LEU A 20 3.90 -7.29 -18.96
CA LEU A 20 4.37 -8.06 -20.09
C LEU A 20 5.01 -9.39 -19.68
N GLU A 21 5.65 -9.44 -18.52
CA GLU A 21 6.37 -10.62 -18.03
C GLU A 21 5.46 -11.63 -17.35
N ILE A 22 4.40 -11.15 -16.67
CA ILE A 22 3.45 -12.01 -15.96
C ILE A 22 2.50 -12.63 -17.00
N GLU A 23 2.62 -13.93 -17.18
CA GLU A 23 1.76 -14.72 -18.04
C GLU A 23 0.77 -15.54 -17.21
N LYS A 24 -0.20 -16.15 -17.87
CA LYS A 24 -1.12 -17.07 -17.21
C LYS A 24 -0.37 -18.28 -16.66
N GLY A 25 -0.54 -18.53 -15.37
CA GLY A 25 0.13 -19.61 -14.66
C GLY A 25 1.51 -19.25 -14.11
N SER A 26 1.96 -17.99 -14.25
CA SER A 26 3.21 -17.51 -13.67
C SER A 26 3.24 -17.65 -12.15
N LYS A 27 4.45 -17.78 -11.60
CA LYS A 27 4.73 -17.72 -10.17
C LYS A 27 5.45 -16.42 -9.84
N LEU A 28 4.89 -15.67 -8.90
CA LEU A 28 5.49 -14.45 -8.38
C LEU A 28 6.04 -14.67 -6.98
N SER A 29 7.28 -14.24 -6.77
CA SER A 29 7.94 -14.28 -5.47
C SER A 29 8.53 -12.91 -5.17
N ILE A 30 7.99 -12.22 -4.18
CA ILE A 30 8.33 -10.83 -3.86
C ILE A 30 8.93 -10.76 -2.46
N ALA A 31 10.05 -10.07 -2.32
CA ALA A 31 10.60 -9.63 -1.04
C ALA A 31 10.56 -8.09 -1.04
N ALA A 32 9.77 -7.48 -0.18
CA ALA A 32 9.64 -6.02 -0.08
C ALA A 32 9.25 -5.59 1.34
N ALA A 33 9.49 -4.33 1.69
CA ALA A 33 9.18 -3.82 3.03
C ALA A 33 7.67 -3.58 3.23
N SER A 34 6.94 -3.26 2.16
CA SER A 34 5.50 -3.03 2.21
C SER A 34 4.77 -3.61 1.00
N PHE A 35 3.50 -3.96 1.20
CA PHE A 35 2.55 -4.38 0.18
C PHE A 35 1.37 -3.42 0.16
N SER A 36 1.04 -2.88 -1.01
CA SER A 36 -0.08 -1.97 -1.20
C SER A 36 -1.24 -2.66 -1.93
N ILE A 37 -2.45 -2.52 -1.39
CA ILE A 37 -3.67 -2.95 -2.08
C ILE A 37 -3.88 -2.22 -3.41
N TYR A 38 -3.35 -1.01 -3.54
CA TYR A 38 -3.41 -0.25 -4.78
C TYR A 38 -2.41 -0.77 -5.82
N ALA A 39 -1.24 -1.27 -5.39
CA ALA A 39 -0.32 -1.97 -6.29
C ALA A 39 -0.93 -3.28 -6.82
N PHE A 40 -1.70 -3.99 -5.98
CA PHE A 40 -2.51 -5.12 -6.41
C PHE A 40 -3.54 -4.68 -7.47
N ASP A 41 -4.27 -3.59 -7.23
CA ASP A 41 -5.30 -3.09 -8.17
C ASP A 41 -4.71 -2.72 -9.54
N GLU A 42 -3.53 -2.11 -9.55
CA GLU A 42 -2.81 -1.74 -10.78
C GLU A 42 -2.36 -2.95 -11.63
N LEU A 43 -2.08 -4.09 -10.99
CA LEU A 43 -1.68 -5.34 -11.63
C LEU A 43 -2.76 -6.42 -11.54
N LYS A 44 -3.98 -6.07 -11.15
CA LYS A 44 -5.06 -7.01 -10.86
C LYS A 44 -5.32 -7.97 -11.99
N LYS A 45 -5.33 -7.47 -13.23
CA LYS A 45 -5.62 -8.27 -14.42
C LYS A 45 -4.62 -9.42 -14.55
N GLU A 46 -3.35 -9.13 -14.38
CA GLU A 46 -2.26 -10.10 -14.48
C GLU A 46 -2.26 -11.04 -13.26
N LEU A 47 -2.44 -10.49 -12.07
CA LEU A 47 -2.44 -11.24 -10.80
C LEU A 47 -3.61 -12.21 -10.65
N MET A 48 -4.73 -12.00 -11.34
CA MET A 48 -5.84 -12.95 -11.32
C MET A 48 -5.52 -14.26 -12.04
N ASP A 49 -4.61 -14.25 -13.02
CA ASP A 49 -4.29 -15.39 -13.86
C ASP A 49 -3.04 -16.17 -13.43
N ILE A 50 -2.31 -15.74 -12.38
CA ILE A 50 -1.13 -16.43 -11.85
C ILE A 50 -1.51 -17.71 -11.09
N ASP A 51 -0.55 -18.62 -10.96
CA ASP A 51 -0.72 -19.85 -10.18
C ASP A 51 -0.40 -19.64 -8.70
N GLU A 52 0.63 -18.86 -8.38
CA GLU A 52 1.12 -18.67 -7.02
C GLU A 52 1.70 -17.26 -6.80
N PHE A 53 1.38 -16.69 -5.65
CA PHE A 53 1.96 -15.42 -5.16
C PHE A 53 2.56 -15.62 -3.78
N GLN A 54 3.86 -15.42 -3.66
CA GLN A 54 4.62 -15.52 -2.43
C GLN A 54 5.19 -14.15 -2.06
N PHE A 55 4.93 -13.67 -0.85
CA PHE A 55 5.40 -12.37 -0.39
C PHE A 55 6.13 -12.46 0.94
N ILE A 56 7.32 -11.87 1.02
CA ILE A 56 8.11 -11.72 2.24
C ILE A 56 8.17 -10.23 2.62
N PHE A 57 7.61 -9.88 3.78
CA PHE A 57 7.89 -8.58 4.39
C PHE A 57 9.33 -8.57 4.89
N THR A 58 10.18 -7.73 4.28
CA THR A 58 11.64 -7.70 4.53
C THR A 58 12.01 -7.11 5.89
N SER A 59 11.11 -6.30 6.47
CA SER A 59 11.23 -5.79 7.83
C SER A 59 10.25 -6.52 8.77
N PRO A 60 10.52 -6.56 10.08
CA PRO A 60 9.67 -7.26 11.05
C PRO A 60 8.40 -6.48 11.37
N ALA A 61 7.52 -6.30 10.36
CA ALA A 61 6.30 -5.49 10.47
C ALA A 61 5.25 -6.11 11.40
N PHE A 62 5.22 -7.44 11.52
CA PHE A 62 4.19 -8.20 12.25
C PHE A 62 4.69 -8.81 13.57
N LEU A 63 5.95 -8.56 13.96
CA LEU A 63 6.44 -9.01 15.26
C LEU A 63 5.67 -8.31 16.38
N GLN A 64 4.84 -9.06 17.11
CA GLN A 64 4.43 -8.64 18.44
C GLN A 64 5.68 -8.59 19.30
N LYS A 65 6.15 -7.40 19.62
CA LYS A 65 7.04 -7.24 20.77
C LYS A 65 6.20 -7.63 21.98
N GLU A 66 6.42 -8.81 22.54
CA GLU A 66 6.12 -9.06 23.94
C GLU A 66 6.95 -8.07 24.76
N SER A 67 6.42 -6.89 24.95
CA SER A 67 7.02 -5.91 25.83
C SER A 67 6.64 -6.28 27.24
N GLN A 68 7.64 -6.64 28.02
CA GLN A 68 7.55 -6.57 29.49
C GLN A 68 6.88 -5.25 29.88
N LYS A 69 5.91 -5.36 30.77
CA LYS A 69 5.08 -4.28 31.32
C LYS A 69 5.94 -3.14 31.91
N GLU A 70 6.35 -2.20 31.11
CA GLU A 70 6.56 -0.84 31.57
C GLU A 70 5.39 0.01 31.06
N LYS A 71 4.70 0.67 31.99
CA LYS A 71 3.65 1.65 31.70
C LYS A 71 4.27 2.83 30.95
N ARG A 72 4.48 2.68 29.67
CA ARG A 72 4.56 3.78 28.71
C ARG A 72 3.39 3.57 27.77
N GLU A 73 2.58 4.60 27.59
CA GLU A 73 1.56 4.65 26.56
C GLU A 73 2.21 4.19 25.25
N PHE A 74 1.96 2.93 24.91
CA PHE A 74 2.43 2.38 23.65
C PHE A 74 1.56 2.99 22.57
N TYR A 75 2.06 4.06 22.00
CA TYR A 75 1.77 4.37 20.64
C TYR A 75 2.37 3.21 19.81
N ILE A 76 1.60 2.12 19.68
CA ILE A 76 1.81 1.20 18.58
C ILE A 76 1.60 2.10 17.37
N PRO A 77 2.59 2.30 16.52
CA PRO A 77 2.30 3.03 15.30
C PRO A 77 1.37 2.15 14.49
N LYS A 78 0.05 2.30 14.65
CA LYS A 78 -0.94 1.91 13.65
C LYS A 78 -0.44 2.31 12.27
N ASN A 79 0.25 3.44 12.23
CA ASN A 79 0.91 3.99 11.07
C ASN A 79 1.88 3.07 10.34
N ASN A 80 2.67 2.22 11.00
CA ASN A 80 3.63 1.39 10.27
C ASN A 80 2.95 0.20 9.61
N MET A 81 2.00 -0.43 10.29
CA MET A 81 1.28 -1.58 9.73
C MET A 81 0.29 -1.15 8.64
N GLU A 82 -0.37 0.00 8.83
CA GLU A 82 -1.21 0.59 7.79
C GLU A 82 -0.39 0.98 6.56
N LYS A 83 0.78 1.60 6.72
CA LYS A 83 1.69 1.92 5.61
C LYS A 83 2.20 0.69 4.87
N ASP A 84 2.48 -0.39 5.59
CA ASP A 84 2.96 -1.63 4.99
C ASP A 84 1.89 -2.34 4.14
N LEU A 85 0.60 -2.15 4.46
CA LEU A 85 -0.52 -2.76 3.75
C LEU A 85 -1.19 -1.85 2.71
N TYR A 86 -1.20 -0.54 2.95
CA TYR A 86 -1.93 0.41 2.10
C TYR A 86 -1.02 1.29 1.24
N GLY A 87 0.30 1.12 1.35
CA GLY A 87 1.28 1.92 0.64
C GLY A 87 1.59 3.26 1.29
N SER A 88 2.08 4.21 0.51
CA SER A 88 2.49 5.52 1.00
C SER A 88 1.31 6.37 1.48
N GLU A 89 1.57 7.35 2.36
CA GLU A 89 0.55 8.34 2.76
C GLU A 89 -0.07 9.07 1.58
N PHE A 90 0.69 9.21 0.50
CA PHE A 90 0.23 9.82 -0.73
C PHE A 90 -0.86 8.98 -1.42
N GLU A 91 -0.67 7.65 -1.51
CA GLU A 91 -1.67 6.73 -2.08
C GLU A 91 -2.98 6.80 -1.30
N VAL A 92 -2.91 6.80 0.03
CA VAL A 92 -4.10 6.85 0.91
C VAL A 92 -4.88 8.16 0.73
N LYS A 93 -4.19 9.28 0.55
CA LYS A 93 -4.83 10.59 0.36
C LYS A 93 -5.52 10.74 -0.99
N LEU A 94 -5.01 10.10 -2.04
CA LEU A 94 -5.54 10.25 -3.40
C LEU A 94 -6.77 9.36 -3.68
N ARG A 95 -7.05 8.38 -2.84
CA ARG A 95 -8.14 7.43 -3.03
C ARG A 95 -9.32 7.78 -2.11
N ASN A 96 -10.53 7.72 -2.65
CA ASN A 96 -11.69 7.85 -1.80
C ASN A 96 -11.98 6.52 -1.06
N GLU A 97 -12.61 6.61 0.12
CA GLU A 97 -12.86 5.44 0.97
C GLU A 97 -13.69 4.33 0.30
N LEU A 98 -14.61 4.68 -0.59
CA LEU A 98 -15.45 3.69 -1.28
C LEU A 98 -14.63 2.83 -2.24
N THR A 99 -13.76 3.47 -3.04
CA THR A 99 -12.85 2.78 -3.94
C THR A 99 -11.89 1.91 -3.14
N GLN A 100 -11.32 2.44 -2.05
CA GLN A 100 -10.44 1.71 -1.15
C GLN A 100 -11.10 0.43 -0.61
N LYS A 101 -12.37 0.50 -0.19
CA LYS A 101 -13.10 -0.65 0.33
C LYS A 101 -13.35 -1.73 -0.72
N ALA A 102 -13.68 -1.33 -1.94
CA ALA A 102 -13.87 -2.27 -3.04
C ALA A 102 -12.55 -2.98 -3.36
N ILE A 103 -11.45 -2.22 -3.52
CA ILE A 103 -10.11 -2.76 -3.76
C ILE A 103 -9.67 -3.67 -2.61
N ALA A 104 -9.87 -3.25 -1.35
CA ALA A 104 -9.50 -4.03 -0.18
C ALA A 104 -10.23 -5.38 -0.14
N LYS A 105 -11.52 -5.40 -0.43
CA LYS A 105 -12.30 -6.63 -0.48
C LYS A 105 -11.81 -7.58 -1.57
N GLU A 106 -11.63 -7.09 -2.78
CA GLU A 106 -11.14 -7.88 -3.91
C GLU A 106 -9.72 -8.42 -3.65
N CYS A 107 -8.85 -7.59 -3.09
CA CYS A 107 -7.50 -7.99 -2.69
C CYS A 107 -7.53 -9.08 -1.61
N ALA A 108 -8.36 -8.93 -0.57
CA ALA A 108 -8.48 -9.94 0.49
C ALA A 108 -9.01 -11.28 -0.04
N ASP A 109 -9.97 -11.25 -0.95
CA ASP A 109 -10.52 -12.46 -1.56
C ASP A 109 -9.48 -13.13 -2.47
N TRP A 110 -8.73 -12.37 -3.26
CA TRP A 110 -7.62 -12.87 -4.06
C TRP A 110 -6.49 -13.48 -3.21
N ILE A 111 -6.13 -12.84 -2.08
CA ILE A 111 -5.09 -13.36 -1.18
C ILE A 111 -5.47 -14.74 -0.66
N LYS A 112 -6.73 -14.97 -0.27
CA LYS A 112 -7.20 -16.27 0.22
C LYS A 112 -7.00 -17.40 -0.79
N GLU A 113 -7.06 -17.09 -2.08
CA GLU A 113 -7.00 -18.08 -3.14
C GLU A 113 -5.58 -18.30 -3.68
N LYS A 114 -4.77 -17.25 -3.77
CA LYS A 114 -3.55 -17.23 -4.58
C LYS A 114 -2.28 -16.87 -3.81
N ALA A 115 -2.38 -16.25 -2.64
CA ALA A 115 -1.24 -15.60 -2.03
C ALA A 115 -0.89 -16.16 -0.65
N ILE A 116 0.41 -16.24 -0.37
CA ILE A 116 0.95 -16.56 0.95
C ILE A 116 1.91 -15.43 1.35
N PHE A 117 1.72 -14.91 2.56
CA PHE A 117 2.53 -13.85 3.13
C PHE A 117 3.35 -14.37 4.31
N LYS A 118 4.63 -14.04 4.30
CA LYS A 118 5.54 -14.28 5.43
C LYS A 118 6.20 -12.99 5.87
N SER A 119 6.53 -12.88 7.13
CA SER A 119 7.23 -11.73 7.72
C SER A 119 8.59 -12.16 8.25
N ASN A 120 9.57 -11.29 8.06
CA ASN A 120 10.89 -11.44 8.64
C ASN A 120 10.83 -11.42 10.17
N ALA A 121 11.30 -12.48 10.81
CA ALA A 121 11.34 -12.64 12.26
C ALA A 121 12.73 -12.37 12.88
N THR A 122 13.74 -12.04 12.06
CA THR A 122 15.14 -11.95 12.54
C THR A 122 15.51 -10.60 13.12
N GLY A 123 14.71 -9.55 12.91
CA GLY A 123 15.06 -8.17 13.27
C GLY A 123 16.13 -7.51 12.38
N LEU A 124 16.66 -8.24 11.38
CA LEU A 124 17.59 -7.72 10.37
C LEU A 124 16.84 -7.38 9.10
N ASN A 125 17.19 -6.27 8.45
CA ASN A 125 16.60 -5.91 7.15
C ASN A 125 17.07 -6.85 6.06
N MET A 126 16.16 -7.26 5.18
CA MET A 126 16.43 -8.01 3.97
C MET A 126 16.35 -7.10 2.76
N GLN A 127 17.13 -7.40 1.72
CA GLN A 127 17.05 -6.67 0.46
C GLN A 127 15.74 -7.03 -0.26
N GLY A 128 15.12 -6.03 -0.90
CA GLY A 128 13.93 -6.24 -1.71
C GLY A 128 14.26 -6.62 -3.15
N PHE A 129 13.45 -7.53 -3.70
CA PHE A 129 13.47 -7.97 -5.10
C PHE A 129 12.16 -8.63 -5.48
N ILE A 130 11.89 -8.73 -6.78
CA ILE A 130 10.75 -9.44 -7.35
C ILE A 130 11.28 -10.50 -8.30
N ASN A 131 10.75 -11.72 -8.21
CA ASN A 131 10.94 -12.78 -9.19
C ASN A 131 9.61 -13.08 -9.87
N VAL A 132 9.64 -13.14 -11.19
CA VAL A 132 8.55 -13.64 -12.06
C VAL A 132 9.13 -14.80 -12.85
N ASP A 133 8.71 -16.02 -12.54
CA ASP A 133 9.23 -17.25 -13.13
C ASP A 133 10.77 -17.30 -13.15
N GLU A 134 11.40 -17.06 -14.29
CA GLU A 134 12.87 -17.11 -14.47
C GLU A 134 13.50 -15.70 -14.49
N THR A 135 12.71 -14.64 -14.33
CA THR A 135 13.17 -13.25 -14.37
C THR A 135 13.21 -12.66 -12.96
N SER A 136 14.21 -11.83 -12.68
CA SER A 136 14.36 -11.16 -11.38
C SER A 136 14.53 -9.65 -11.56
N TYR A 137 13.90 -8.90 -10.68
CA TYR A 137 13.99 -7.45 -10.57
C TYR A 137 14.59 -7.07 -9.22
N THR A 138 15.56 -6.18 -9.21
CA THR A 138 16.29 -5.79 -7.99
C THR A 138 16.29 -4.30 -7.78
N GLN A 139 16.70 -3.86 -6.60
CA GLN A 139 16.62 -2.47 -6.14
C GLN A 139 15.18 -1.98 -5.95
N ILE A 140 14.33 -2.89 -5.49
CA ILE A 140 12.94 -2.62 -5.14
C ILE A 140 12.86 -2.62 -3.62
N ASN A 141 12.32 -1.54 -3.04
CA ASN A 141 12.17 -1.43 -1.59
C ASN A 141 10.77 -1.82 -1.14
N ASN A 142 9.75 -1.42 -1.90
CA ASN A 142 8.35 -1.65 -1.57
C ASN A 142 7.59 -2.17 -2.79
N PHE A 143 6.40 -2.69 -2.55
CA PHE A 143 5.45 -3.03 -3.60
C PHE A 143 4.26 -2.08 -3.52
N THR A 144 4.44 -0.87 -4.07
CA THR A 144 3.47 0.23 -4.05
C THR A 144 3.27 0.80 -5.45
N THR A 145 2.24 1.61 -5.66
CA THR A 145 1.99 2.31 -6.94
C THR A 145 3.14 3.22 -7.33
N VAL A 146 3.84 3.80 -6.35
CA VAL A 146 5.04 4.62 -6.58
C VAL A 146 6.20 3.77 -7.09
N ASP A 147 6.47 2.60 -6.47
CA ASP A 147 7.54 1.70 -6.90
C ASP A 147 7.24 1.08 -8.27
N LEU A 148 5.96 0.84 -8.57
CA LEU A 148 5.49 0.39 -9.89
C LEU A 148 5.61 1.46 -10.97
N GLY A 149 5.81 2.73 -10.61
CA GLY A 149 5.87 3.84 -11.55
C GLY A 149 4.52 4.38 -12.02
N CYS A 150 3.41 3.98 -11.34
CA CYS A 150 2.05 4.46 -11.66
C CYS A 150 1.84 5.88 -11.15
N GLU A 151 2.55 6.29 -10.11
CA GLU A 151 2.42 7.59 -9.46
C GLU A 151 3.80 8.23 -9.23
N LYS A 152 3.85 9.56 -9.29
CA LYS A 152 5.06 10.31 -8.95
C LYS A 152 5.17 10.40 -7.43
N GLY A 153 6.11 9.66 -6.85
CA GLY A 153 6.44 9.77 -5.42
C GLY A 153 7.55 10.80 -5.15
N ASN A 154 8.00 10.85 -3.89
CA ASN A 154 9.11 11.71 -3.47
C ASN A 154 10.49 11.20 -3.94
N ASN A 155 10.56 10.05 -4.59
CA ASN A 155 11.79 9.44 -5.08
C ASN A 155 12.09 9.98 -6.48
N ALA A 156 13.22 10.66 -6.62
CA ALA A 156 13.55 11.34 -7.86
C ALA A 156 14.00 10.41 -8.98
N TYR A 157 14.62 9.27 -8.66
CA TYR A 157 15.16 8.34 -9.65
C TYR A 157 15.14 6.91 -9.14
N TYR A 158 14.47 6.04 -9.87
CA TYR A 158 14.55 4.60 -9.71
C TYR A 158 15.49 4.00 -10.77
N MET A 159 16.30 3.05 -10.36
CA MET A 159 17.14 2.26 -11.25
C MET A 159 16.92 0.79 -10.92
N ILE A 160 15.84 0.24 -11.44
CA ILE A 160 15.48 -1.16 -11.24
C ILE A 160 16.22 -1.98 -12.29
N ASN A 161 16.97 -3.00 -11.84
CA ASN A 161 17.68 -3.89 -12.74
C ASN A 161 16.84 -5.14 -12.96
N LYS A 162 16.57 -5.46 -14.23
CA LYS A 162 15.93 -6.69 -14.68
C LYS A 162 16.99 -7.68 -15.16
N PHE A 163 16.93 -8.90 -14.68
CA PHE A 163 17.84 -9.99 -15.07
C PHE A 163 17.06 -11.21 -15.52
N SER A 164 17.52 -11.82 -16.59
CA SER A 164 17.14 -13.19 -16.95
C SER A 164 18.27 -14.18 -16.59
N LYS A 165 18.04 -15.47 -16.78
CA LYS A 165 19.08 -16.50 -16.59
C LYS A 165 20.35 -16.19 -17.39
N PRO A 166 21.54 -16.46 -16.84
CA PRO A 166 21.81 -17.17 -15.56
C PRO A 166 21.83 -16.28 -14.31
N PHE A 167 21.74 -14.95 -14.43
CA PHE A 167 21.89 -14.04 -13.28
C PHE A 167 20.71 -14.09 -12.30
N SER A 168 19.49 -14.29 -12.79
CA SER A 168 18.29 -14.43 -11.95
C SER A 168 18.34 -15.66 -11.04
N GLU A 169 19.08 -16.72 -11.41
CA GLU A 169 19.14 -17.95 -10.62
C GLU A 169 19.57 -17.74 -9.16
N ASN A 170 20.42 -16.76 -8.91
CA ASN A 170 20.86 -16.45 -7.55
C ASN A 170 19.73 -15.87 -6.70
N TYR A 171 18.87 -15.02 -7.30
CA TYR A 171 17.72 -14.44 -6.61
C TYR A 171 16.60 -15.45 -6.41
N LEU A 172 16.39 -16.34 -7.39
CA LEU A 172 15.46 -17.46 -7.27
C LEU A 172 15.86 -18.39 -6.12
N LYS A 173 17.12 -18.82 -6.09
CA LYS A 173 17.67 -19.67 -5.00
C LYS A 173 17.60 -18.96 -3.65
N LEU A 174 17.98 -17.68 -3.60
CA LEU A 174 17.91 -16.89 -2.36
C LEU A 174 16.48 -16.83 -1.82
N PHE A 175 15.51 -16.60 -2.70
CA PHE A 175 14.10 -16.58 -2.29
C PHE A 175 13.67 -17.93 -1.72
N ASP A 176 13.96 -19.02 -2.42
CA ASP A 176 13.61 -20.37 -1.99
C ASP A 176 14.25 -20.74 -0.64
N GLU A 177 15.52 -20.38 -0.43
CA GLU A 177 16.23 -20.60 0.83
C GLU A 177 15.58 -19.79 1.98
N LEU A 178 15.22 -18.53 1.74
CA LEU A 178 14.53 -17.71 2.73
C LEU A 178 13.13 -18.26 3.01
N TRP A 179 12.36 -18.55 1.96
CA TRP A 179 10.98 -19.00 2.04
C TRP A 179 10.81 -20.27 2.86
N ASN A 180 11.74 -21.21 2.71
CA ASN A 180 11.72 -22.49 3.43
C ASN A 180 12.33 -22.41 4.84
N ASN A 181 12.88 -21.26 5.23
CA ASN A 181 13.56 -21.13 6.52
C ASN A 181 12.59 -20.68 7.62
N LYS A 182 11.99 -21.65 8.32
CA LYS A 182 11.05 -21.42 9.41
C LYS A 182 11.63 -20.66 10.62
N SER A 183 12.95 -20.60 10.76
CA SER A 183 13.59 -19.85 11.85
C SER A 183 13.71 -18.36 11.55
N LYS A 184 13.63 -17.98 10.27
CA LYS A 184 13.77 -16.59 9.81
C LYS A 184 12.45 -15.93 9.45
N LEU A 185 11.47 -16.71 9.04
CA LEU A 185 10.19 -16.21 8.56
C LEU A 185 9.02 -16.79 9.36
N GLU A 186 8.06 -15.97 9.68
CA GLU A 186 6.74 -16.32 10.25
C GLU A 186 5.67 -16.14 9.17
N GLU A 187 4.74 -17.08 9.05
CA GLU A 187 3.59 -16.92 8.17
C GLU A 187 2.59 -15.94 8.80
N VAL A 188 2.15 -14.97 7.99
CA VAL A 188 1.29 -13.87 8.44
C VAL A 188 0.08 -13.65 7.53
N THR A 189 -0.22 -14.59 6.64
CA THR A 189 -1.32 -14.46 5.66
C THR A 189 -2.65 -14.10 6.31
N ASP A 190 -3.04 -14.81 7.38
CA ASP A 190 -4.29 -14.54 8.08
C ASP A 190 -4.31 -13.13 8.72
N LYS A 191 -3.17 -12.69 9.27
CA LYS A 191 -3.03 -11.34 9.83
C LYS A 191 -3.16 -10.26 8.75
N VAL A 192 -2.61 -10.50 7.56
CA VAL A 192 -2.75 -9.60 6.40
C VAL A 192 -4.20 -9.50 5.97
N ILE A 193 -4.88 -10.65 5.81
CA ILE A 193 -6.31 -10.70 5.45
C ILE A 193 -7.16 -9.98 6.50
N GLU A 194 -6.93 -10.21 7.79
CA GLU A 194 -7.65 -9.55 8.88
C GLU A 194 -7.49 -8.03 8.81
N ASN A 195 -6.26 -7.54 8.66
CA ASN A 195 -6.00 -6.11 8.58
C ASN A 195 -6.64 -5.45 7.36
N ILE A 196 -6.55 -6.10 6.18
CA ILE A 196 -7.22 -5.61 4.97
C ILE A 196 -8.75 -5.65 5.15
N SER A 197 -9.27 -6.70 5.79
CA SER A 197 -10.70 -6.87 6.03
C SER A 197 -11.29 -5.81 6.95
N ASN A 198 -10.51 -5.28 7.88
CA ASN A 198 -10.93 -4.20 8.76
C ASN A 198 -11.32 -2.93 7.97
N VAL A 199 -10.72 -2.71 6.79
CA VAL A 199 -11.04 -1.54 5.94
C VAL A 199 -12.48 -1.58 5.43
N TYR A 200 -13.00 -2.75 5.06
CA TYR A 200 -14.35 -2.86 4.49
C TYR A 200 -15.40 -3.39 5.47
N ASN A 201 -14.99 -3.95 6.62
CA ASN A 201 -15.91 -4.46 7.64
C ASN A 201 -16.32 -3.39 8.66
N GLU A 202 -15.68 -2.23 8.68
CA GLU A 202 -16.05 -1.14 9.57
C GLU A 202 -17.39 -0.51 9.14
N ASN A 203 -18.49 -1.08 9.62
CA ASN A 203 -19.81 -0.46 9.60
C ASN A 203 -20.02 0.44 10.84
N SER A 204 -19.04 1.28 11.16
CA SER A 204 -19.22 2.22 12.26
C SER A 204 -20.33 3.21 11.91
N PRO A 205 -21.15 3.67 12.90
CA PRO A 205 -22.15 4.73 12.66
C PRO A 205 -21.54 5.97 12.01
N SER A 206 -20.30 6.30 12.36
CA SER A 206 -19.52 7.38 11.75
C SER A 206 -19.28 7.17 10.26
N TYR A 207 -18.99 5.94 9.86
CA TYR A 207 -18.80 5.59 8.46
C TYR A 207 -20.08 5.66 7.64
N LEU A 208 -21.20 5.13 8.15
CA LEU A 208 -22.51 5.25 7.50
C LEU A 208 -22.92 6.71 7.35
N TYR A 209 -22.67 7.53 8.36
CA TYR A 209 -22.91 8.96 8.34
C TYR A 209 -22.03 9.66 7.27
N PHE A 210 -20.73 9.34 7.23
CA PHE A 210 -19.79 9.88 6.24
C PHE A 210 -20.21 9.53 4.81
N ILE A 211 -20.55 8.24 4.53
CA ILE A 211 -21.04 7.83 3.20
C ILE A 211 -22.32 8.53 2.81
N THR A 212 -23.24 8.70 3.77
CA THR A 212 -24.51 9.41 3.51
C THR A 212 -24.22 10.86 3.13
N LEU A 213 -23.37 11.55 3.88
CA LEU A 213 -22.97 12.92 3.56
C LEU A 213 -22.22 12.99 2.23
N TYR A 214 -21.27 12.09 1.97
CA TYR A 214 -20.55 12.04 0.72
C TYR A 214 -21.48 11.88 -0.48
N ASN A 215 -22.43 10.94 -0.44
CA ASN A 215 -23.39 10.75 -1.53
C ASN A 215 -24.33 11.94 -1.72
N VAL A 216 -24.67 12.67 -0.65
CA VAL A 216 -25.49 13.88 -0.73
C VAL A 216 -24.73 15.06 -1.33
N PHE A 217 -23.42 15.16 -1.04
CA PHE A 217 -22.59 16.31 -1.39
C PHE A 217 -21.52 16.02 -2.44
N LYS A 218 -21.50 14.82 -3.02
CA LYS A 218 -20.47 14.39 -3.98
C LYS A 218 -20.27 15.37 -5.13
N GLU A 219 -21.35 15.76 -5.79
CA GLU A 219 -21.30 16.71 -6.92
C GLU A 219 -20.77 18.09 -6.48
N PHE A 220 -20.91 18.39 -5.20
CA PHE A 220 -20.48 19.65 -4.62
C PHE A 220 -19.00 19.63 -4.20
N LEU A 221 -18.49 18.48 -3.77
CA LEU A 221 -17.08 18.28 -3.37
C LEU A 221 -16.15 18.18 -4.58
N GLU A 222 -16.67 17.72 -5.73
CA GLU A 222 -15.91 17.68 -6.99
C GLU A 222 -15.67 19.08 -7.59
N ASP A 223 -16.49 20.08 -7.22
CA ASP A 223 -16.38 21.46 -7.72
C ASP A 223 -15.54 22.39 -6.81
N ILE A 224 -15.12 21.93 -5.63
CA ILE A 224 -14.29 22.74 -4.71
C ILE A 224 -12.82 22.61 -5.09
N SER A 225 -12.23 23.68 -5.61
CA SER A 225 -10.79 23.79 -5.78
C SER A 225 -10.11 24.27 -4.49
N GLU A 226 -8.79 24.01 -4.33
CA GLU A 226 -8.01 24.54 -3.19
C GLU A 226 -8.06 26.08 -3.09
N ASP A 227 -8.31 26.76 -4.20
CA ASP A 227 -8.45 28.22 -4.28
C ASP A 227 -9.79 28.74 -3.69
N ASP A 228 -10.76 27.85 -3.46
CA ASP A 228 -12.05 28.17 -2.86
C ASP A 228 -12.06 28.08 -1.33
N LEU A 229 -10.92 27.71 -0.71
CA LEU A 229 -10.80 27.66 0.75
C LEU A 229 -10.63 29.07 1.33
N PRO A 230 -11.31 29.41 2.45
CA PRO A 230 -11.22 30.75 3.03
C PRO A 230 -9.79 31.09 3.39
N ASN A 231 -9.34 32.26 2.95
CA ASN A 231 -8.07 32.83 3.40
C ASN A 231 -8.09 33.02 4.92
N GLU A 232 -6.92 32.93 5.55
CA GLU A 232 -6.68 32.99 7.00
C GLU A 232 -7.22 34.25 7.74
N ALA A 233 -7.94 35.13 7.04
CA ALA A 233 -8.32 36.46 7.52
C ALA A 233 -9.44 36.52 8.58
N THR A 234 -10.13 35.42 8.85
CA THR A 234 -11.35 35.47 9.69
C THR A 234 -11.15 35.16 11.17
N GLY A 235 -9.94 34.78 11.62
CA GLY A 235 -9.59 34.59 13.04
C GLY A 235 -10.39 33.52 13.84
N PHE A 236 -11.38 32.87 13.21
CA PHE A 236 -12.21 31.87 13.90
C PHE A 236 -11.46 30.55 14.14
N LYS A 237 -10.40 30.27 13.36
CA LYS A 237 -9.51 29.10 13.54
C LYS A 237 -8.75 29.14 14.88
N ASP A 238 -8.60 30.31 15.49
CA ASP A 238 -7.97 30.50 16.81
C ASP A 238 -8.94 30.31 17.96
N SER A 239 -10.21 30.03 17.68
CA SER A 239 -11.23 29.88 18.72
C SER A 239 -11.10 28.52 19.43
N LYS A 240 -11.50 28.49 20.74
CA LYS A 240 -11.57 27.23 21.49
C LYS A 240 -12.53 26.22 20.87
N ILE A 241 -13.56 26.68 20.19
CA ILE A 241 -14.54 25.83 19.53
C ILE A 241 -13.90 25.16 18.33
N TRP A 242 -13.12 25.89 17.52
CA TRP A 242 -12.40 25.31 16.39
C TRP A 242 -11.49 24.15 16.78
N ASN A 243 -10.71 24.34 17.84
CA ASN A 243 -9.80 23.31 18.36
C ASN A 243 -10.51 22.08 18.99
N MET A 244 -11.84 22.11 19.11
CA MET A 244 -12.67 21.00 19.59
C MET A 244 -13.40 20.28 18.46
N LEU A 245 -13.33 20.77 17.23
CA LEU A 245 -13.96 20.16 16.07
C LEU A 245 -13.16 18.93 15.63
N TYR A 246 -13.86 17.92 15.13
CA TYR A 246 -13.23 16.85 14.37
C TYR A 246 -12.95 17.33 12.94
N ASN A 247 -11.95 16.76 12.27
CA ASN A 247 -11.52 17.19 10.93
C ASN A 247 -12.69 17.36 9.94
N PHE A 248 -13.66 16.43 9.93
CA PHE A 248 -14.84 16.52 9.08
C PHE A 248 -15.77 17.69 9.43
N GLN A 249 -15.79 18.12 10.69
CA GLN A 249 -16.56 19.28 11.14
C GLN A 249 -15.85 20.58 10.75
N GLU A 250 -14.53 20.59 10.79
CA GLU A 250 -13.71 21.70 10.28
C GLU A 250 -13.97 21.92 8.79
N ASP A 251 -13.89 20.85 7.99
CA ASP A 251 -14.13 20.91 6.53
C ASP A 251 -15.56 21.36 6.21
N ALA A 252 -16.56 20.84 6.92
CA ALA A 252 -17.95 21.26 6.76
C ALA A 252 -18.16 22.75 7.10
N THR A 253 -17.51 23.22 8.17
CA THR A 253 -17.60 24.62 8.61
C THR A 253 -16.95 25.55 7.59
N LEU A 254 -15.77 25.19 7.07
CA LEU A 254 -15.08 25.94 6.01
C LEU A 254 -15.95 26.04 4.75
N SER A 255 -16.54 24.92 4.33
CA SER A 255 -17.43 24.88 3.16
C SER A 255 -18.67 25.78 3.31
N ILE A 256 -19.25 25.84 4.52
CA ILE A 256 -20.40 26.72 4.82
C ILE A 256 -19.97 28.17 4.79
N ILE A 257 -18.86 28.53 5.41
CA ILE A 257 -18.36 29.92 5.45
C ILE A 257 -18.07 30.42 4.04
N ASN A 258 -17.39 29.64 3.21
CA ASN A 258 -17.12 29.97 1.81
C ASN A 258 -18.38 30.25 1.00
N LYS A 259 -19.46 29.55 1.31
CA LYS A 259 -20.77 29.79 0.66
C LYS A 259 -21.47 31.03 1.12
N LEU A 260 -21.25 31.45 2.36
CA LEU A 260 -21.89 32.64 2.92
C LEU A 260 -21.16 33.93 2.55
N GLU A 261 -19.88 33.84 2.19
CA GLU A 261 -19.05 34.97 1.78
C GLU A 261 -19.07 35.24 0.27
N LYS A 262 -19.68 34.36 -0.54
CA LYS A 262 -19.98 34.55 -1.98
C LYS A 262 -21.40 35.14 -2.15
#